data_73fdae30bce728029910d2ca60d45925
#
_entry.id   73fdae30bce728029910d2ca60d45925
#
_cell.length_a   1.000
_cell.length_b   1.000
_cell.length_c   1.000
_cell.angle_alpha   90.00
_cell.angle_beta   90.00
_cell.angle_gamma   90.00
#
_symmetry.space_group_name_H-M   'P 1'
#
loop_
_entity.id
_entity.type
_entity.pdbx_description
1 polymer ?
#
loop_
_entity_poly.entity_id
_entity_poly.type
_entity_poly.pdbx_seq_one_letter_code
_entity_poly.pdbx_strand_id
1 'polypeptide(L)'
;MSQSAKASQFASLHMPGNPLIIYNAWDAGSAVAIAAAGAKAIGTGSWSVAAALGYQDGQALPLPALEQAAARIVASVELPVTIDFEGAYAEAPDEAAANVMRLIALGVVGINFEDQIVDKGDAIYAIADQQARISAIRSAANAVLPEFFINARTDLFLHAGAEQHAGLVDEAIERGKAYAAAGASGFFVPGLADRALIGRVCREVALPVNVMMFSGVPAVAELKTLGVARVSHGPGPFRKAMAELTRQAKEAFV
;
A
#
# COMPACT_ATOMS: atom_id res chain seq x y z
N MET A 1 12.87 -17.34 8.86
CA MET A 1 13.36 -16.86 7.55
C MET A 1 14.07 -15.53 7.75
N SER A 2 15.19 -15.24 7.05
CA SER A 2 15.85 -13.92 7.12
C SER A 2 14.97 -12.83 6.49
N GLN A 3 15.20 -11.55 6.84
CA GLN A 3 14.46 -10.43 6.24
C GLN A 3 14.68 -10.35 4.72
N SER A 4 15.91 -10.54 4.23
CA SER A 4 16.19 -10.59 2.79
C SER A 4 15.41 -11.70 2.08
N ALA A 5 15.34 -12.91 2.67
CA ALA A 5 14.54 -13.98 2.13
C ALA A 5 13.03 -13.65 2.09
N LYS A 6 12.52 -12.98 3.15
CA LYS A 6 11.13 -12.49 3.18
C LYS A 6 10.90 -11.41 2.10
N ALA A 7 11.86 -10.50 1.88
CA ALA A 7 11.77 -9.46 0.85
C ALA A 7 11.75 -10.06 -0.56
N SER A 8 12.66 -11.00 -0.86
CA SER A 8 12.68 -11.73 -2.14
C SER A 8 11.38 -12.51 -2.36
N GLN A 9 10.88 -13.19 -1.34
CA GLN A 9 9.58 -13.88 -1.39
C GLN A 9 8.46 -12.90 -1.70
N PHE A 10 8.42 -11.75 -1.00
CA PHE A 10 7.38 -10.75 -1.20
C PHE A 10 7.38 -10.19 -2.62
N ALA A 11 8.55 -9.87 -3.16
CA ALA A 11 8.68 -9.43 -4.54
C ALA A 11 8.17 -10.47 -5.53
N SER A 12 8.51 -11.75 -5.33
CA SER A 12 8.10 -12.86 -6.22
C SER A 12 6.58 -13.15 -6.23
N LEU A 13 5.85 -12.70 -5.21
CA LEU A 13 4.39 -12.86 -5.13
C LEU A 13 3.63 -11.86 -6.02
N HIS A 14 4.28 -10.81 -6.52
CA HIS A 14 3.65 -9.78 -7.36
C HIS A 14 3.67 -10.19 -8.85
N MET A 15 2.84 -11.15 -9.21
CA MET A 15 2.81 -11.74 -10.56
C MET A 15 1.60 -11.21 -11.34
N PRO A 16 1.80 -10.55 -12.50
CA PRO A 16 0.70 -10.19 -13.39
C PRO A 16 -0.17 -11.39 -13.74
N GLY A 17 -1.49 -11.25 -13.62
CA GLY A 17 -2.43 -12.33 -13.87
C GLY A 17 -2.57 -13.38 -12.76
N ASN A 18 -1.74 -13.31 -11.71
CA ASN A 18 -1.87 -14.12 -10.50
C ASN A 18 -1.65 -13.26 -9.25
N PRO A 19 -2.58 -12.33 -8.95
CA PRO A 19 -2.35 -11.29 -7.97
C PRO A 19 -2.17 -11.81 -6.56
N LEU A 20 -1.20 -11.22 -5.84
CA LEU A 20 -1.11 -11.29 -4.39
C LEU A 20 -2.34 -10.61 -3.78
N ILE A 21 -3.04 -11.32 -2.91
CA ILE A 21 -4.16 -10.74 -2.15
C ILE A 21 -3.64 -10.22 -0.81
N ILE A 22 -3.78 -8.92 -0.58
CA ILE A 22 -3.52 -8.28 0.71
C ILE A 22 -4.85 -7.94 1.37
N TYR A 23 -5.22 -8.74 2.37
CA TYR A 23 -6.33 -8.44 3.27
C TYR A 23 -5.74 -7.63 4.42
N ASN A 24 -5.97 -6.30 4.42
CA ASN A 24 -5.17 -5.37 5.21
C ASN A 24 -5.36 -5.55 6.73
N ALA A 25 -4.25 -5.66 7.46
CA ALA A 25 -4.18 -5.71 8.92
C ALA A 25 -4.05 -4.29 9.50
N TRP A 26 -4.34 -4.15 10.81
CA TRP A 26 -4.20 -2.89 11.54
C TRP A 26 -3.45 -3.03 12.87
N ASP A 27 -3.29 -4.25 13.36
CA ASP A 27 -2.57 -4.61 14.59
C ASP A 27 -2.02 -6.03 14.53
N ALA A 28 -1.33 -6.46 15.55
CA ALA A 28 -0.78 -7.80 15.67
C ALA A 28 -1.87 -8.89 15.68
N GLY A 29 -3.01 -8.63 16.33
CA GLY A 29 -4.11 -9.60 16.41
C GLY A 29 -4.73 -9.86 15.05
N SER A 30 -5.03 -8.82 14.30
CA SER A 30 -5.54 -8.94 12.92
C SER A 30 -4.52 -9.59 12.00
N ALA A 31 -3.22 -9.27 12.14
CA ALA A 31 -2.15 -9.88 11.35
C ALA A 31 -2.08 -11.40 11.58
N VAL A 32 -2.15 -11.86 12.84
CA VAL A 32 -2.18 -13.30 13.18
C VAL A 32 -3.41 -13.99 12.60
N ALA A 33 -4.59 -13.37 12.74
CA ALA A 33 -5.84 -13.93 12.19
C ALA A 33 -5.80 -14.06 10.67
N ILE A 34 -5.27 -13.04 9.97
CA ILE A 34 -5.12 -13.03 8.51
C ILE A 34 -4.09 -14.08 8.07
N ALA A 35 -2.97 -14.21 8.80
CA ALA A 35 -1.97 -15.25 8.54
C ALA A 35 -2.55 -16.66 8.71
N ALA A 36 -3.32 -16.90 9.78
CA ALA A 36 -4.01 -18.17 10.02
C ALA A 36 -5.03 -18.52 8.94
N ALA A 37 -5.62 -17.51 8.29
CA ALA A 37 -6.52 -17.69 7.15
C ALA A 37 -5.81 -18.06 5.83
N GLY A 38 -4.47 -18.16 5.83
CA GLY A 38 -3.68 -18.60 4.68
C GLY A 38 -3.11 -17.48 3.81
N ALA A 39 -3.03 -16.26 4.34
CA ALA A 39 -2.35 -15.16 3.65
C ALA A 39 -0.90 -15.53 3.31
N LYS A 40 -0.37 -14.96 2.22
CA LYS A 40 1.02 -15.16 1.79
C LYS A 40 1.94 -14.01 2.23
N ALA A 41 1.34 -12.87 2.57
CA ALA A 41 2.01 -11.70 3.11
C ALA A 41 1.00 -10.89 3.92
N ILE A 42 1.48 -10.05 4.83
CA ILE A 42 0.68 -9.10 5.60
C ILE A 42 0.95 -7.70 5.07
N GLY A 43 -0.11 -6.93 4.82
CA GLY A 43 -0.02 -5.49 4.53
C GLY A 43 -0.93 -4.72 5.46
N THR A 44 -0.49 -3.56 5.93
CA THR A 44 -1.34 -2.66 6.72
C THR A 44 -2.16 -1.73 5.81
N GLY A 45 -3.14 -1.05 6.38
CA GLY A 45 -3.78 0.12 5.80
C GLY A 45 -3.65 1.28 6.79
N SER A 46 -3.13 2.43 6.35
CA SER A 46 -2.88 3.63 7.18
C SER A 46 -4.13 4.05 7.95
N TRP A 47 -5.25 4.19 7.23
CA TRP A 47 -6.54 4.55 7.80
C TRP A 47 -6.94 3.62 8.96
N SER A 48 -6.75 2.30 8.79
CA SER A 48 -7.17 1.31 9.78
C SER A 48 -6.25 1.30 11.01
N VAL A 49 -4.95 1.47 10.82
CA VAL A 49 -3.97 1.58 11.92
C VAL A 49 -4.22 2.85 12.71
N ALA A 50 -4.40 3.99 12.05
CA ALA A 50 -4.72 5.26 12.69
C ALA A 50 -6.03 5.17 13.48
N ALA A 51 -7.11 4.67 12.87
CA ALA A 51 -8.42 4.52 13.52
C ALA A 51 -8.37 3.60 14.74
N ALA A 52 -7.63 2.49 14.68
CA ALA A 52 -7.46 1.57 15.81
C ALA A 52 -6.74 2.21 17.02
N LEU A 53 -5.92 3.23 16.75
CA LEU A 53 -5.17 3.98 17.76
C LEU A 53 -5.81 5.33 18.13
N GLY A 54 -7.01 5.66 17.58
CA GLY A 54 -7.76 6.87 17.87
C GLY A 54 -7.30 8.11 17.11
N TYR A 55 -6.60 7.95 15.99
CA TYR A 55 -6.13 9.03 15.13
C TYR A 55 -6.91 9.09 13.81
N GLN A 56 -6.86 10.24 13.14
CA GLN A 56 -7.30 10.41 11.76
C GLN A 56 -6.24 9.85 10.81
N ASP A 57 -6.63 9.56 9.56
CA ASP A 57 -5.73 9.26 8.45
C ASP A 57 -4.94 10.51 8.02
N GLY A 58 -3.96 10.35 7.13
CA GLY A 58 -3.16 11.48 6.61
C GLY A 58 -2.04 11.90 7.56
N GLN A 59 -1.24 10.93 8.03
CA GLN A 59 -0.07 11.11 8.90
C GLN A 59 -0.38 11.78 10.27
N ALA A 60 -1.67 11.82 10.68
CA ALA A 60 -2.04 12.30 12.00
C ALA A 60 -1.57 11.35 13.13
N LEU A 61 -1.40 10.06 12.83
CA LEU A 61 -0.74 9.11 13.73
C LEU A 61 0.76 9.46 13.80
N PRO A 62 1.33 9.77 15.00
CA PRO A 62 2.77 10.06 15.09
C PRO A 62 3.64 8.91 14.60
N LEU A 63 4.71 9.19 13.86
CA LEU A 63 5.63 8.18 13.32
C LEU A 63 6.13 7.17 14.37
N PRO A 64 6.51 7.55 15.62
CA PRO A 64 6.89 6.58 16.63
C PRO A 64 5.77 5.59 17.02
N ALA A 65 4.51 6.00 16.95
CA ALA A 65 3.37 5.13 17.23
C ALA A 65 3.13 4.13 16.08
N LEU A 66 3.27 4.58 14.82
CA LEU A 66 3.25 3.70 13.65
C LEU A 66 4.39 2.66 13.71
N GLU A 67 5.60 3.08 14.09
CA GLU A 67 6.74 2.18 14.25
C GLU A 67 6.50 1.09 15.31
N GLN A 68 5.89 1.47 16.44
CA GLN A 68 5.51 0.50 17.48
C GLN A 68 4.47 -0.51 16.97
N ALA A 69 3.48 -0.04 16.22
CA ALA A 69 2.48 -0.93 15.60
C ALA A 69 3.13 -1.87 14.58
N ALA A 70 3.98 -1.34 13.70
CA ALA A 70 4.73 -2.11 12.70
C ALA A 70 5.63 -3.17 13.35
N ALA A 71 6.39 -2.81 14.38
CA ALA A 71 7.25 -3.74 15.10
C ALA A 71 6.46 -4.90 15.72
N ARG A 72 5.28 -4.62 16.31
CA ARG A 72 4.41 -5.66 16.90
C ARG A 72 3.83 -6.58 15.83
N ILE A 73 3.40 -6.03 14.69
CA ILE A 73 2.91 -6.82 13.56
C ILE A 73 4.03 -7.73 13.03
N VAL A 74 5.22 -7.18 12.76
CA VAL A 74 6.38 -7.96 12.28
C VAL A 74 6.75 -9.09 13.24
N ALA A 75 6.76 -8.81 14.55
CA ALA A 75 7.09 -9.81 15.58
C ALA A 75 6.01 -10.91 15.74
N SER A 76 4.78 -10.68 15.29
CA SER A 76 3.66 -11.60 15.50
C SER A 76 3.50 -12.65 14.39
N VAL A 77 4.19 -12.50 13.24
CA VAL A 77 4.03 -13.39 12.09
C VAL A 77 5.36 -13.73 11.41
N GLU A 78 5.43 -14.92 10.83
CA GLU A 78 6.59 -15.33 10.02
C GLU A 78 6.52 -14.87 8.55
N LEU A 79 5.39 -14.31 8.15
CA LEU A 79 5.16 -13.85 6.77
C LEU A 79 5.89 -12.52 6.47
N PRO A 80 6.16 -12.21 5.19
CA PRO A 80 6.59 -10.88 4.78
C PRO A 80 5.55 -9.82 5.21
N VAL A 81 6.03 -8.68 5.73
CA VAL A 81 5.18 -7.56 6.17
C VAL A 81 5.49 -6.31 5.37
N THR A 82 4.47 -5.68 4.76
CA THR A 82 4.54 -4.38 4.11
C THR A 82 3.66 -3.36 4.85
N ILE A 83 4.11 -2.12 4.95
CA ILE A 83 3.43 -1.05 5.67
C ILE A 83 2.86 -0.02 4.69
N ASP A 84 1.63 0.40 4.90
CA ASP A 84 1.07 1.58 4.24
C ASP A 84 1.66 2.81 4.92
N PHE A 85 2.62 3.46 4.26
CA PHE A 85 3.49 4.46 4.88
C PHE A 85 3.18 5.88 4.42
N GLU A 86 2.04 6.04 3.74
CA GLU A 86 1.54 7.32 3.26
C GLU A 86 2.64 8.12 2.52
N GLY A 87 2.86 9.39 2.84
CA GLY A 87 3.93 10.22 2.30
C GLY A 87 5.29 10.05 3.01
N ALA A 88 5.51 8.97 3.77
CA ALA A 88 6.74 8.69 4.54
C ALA A 88 7.05 9.73 5.63
N TYR A 89 6.07 10.49 6.10
CA TYR A 89 6.20 11.49 7.18
C TYR A 89 7.26 12.56 6.91
N ALA A 90 7.50 12.88 5.64
CA ALA A 90 8.47 13.88 5.24
C ALA A 90 8.19 14.38 3.83
N GLU A 91 8.43 15.66 3.56
CA GLU A 91 8.41 16.21 2.20
C GLU A 91 9.78 16.00 1.50
N ALA A 92 10.87 16.22 2.24
CA ALA A 92 12.22 16.12 1.70
C ALA A 92 12.62 14.66 1.38
N PRO A 93 13.24 14.39 0.20
CA PRO A 93 13.64 13.04 -0.21
C PRO A 93 14.52 12.30 0.80
N ASP A 94 15.52 12.98 1.37
CA ASP A 94 16.47 12.37 2.31
C ASP A 94 15.80 12.02 3.65
N GLU A 95 14.88 12.85 4.13
CA GLU A 95 14.10 12.58 5.34
C GLU A 95 13.14 11.41 5.12
N ALA A 96 12.45 11.37 3.97
CA ALA A 96 11.60 10.24 3.60
C ALA A 96 12.40 8.93 3.55
N ALA A 97 13.60 8.96 2.97
CA ALA A 97 14.50 7.82 2.95
C ALA A 97 14.93 7.40 4.36
N ALA A 98 15.29 8.36 5.22
CA ALA A 98 15.68 8.08 6.61
C ALA A 98 14.53 7.44 7.41
N ASN A 99 13.28 7.91 7.22
CA ASN A 99 12.11 7.32 7.87
C ASN A 99 11.82 5.89 7.36
N VAL A 100 12.01 5.61 6.06
CA VAL A 100 11.88 4.25 5.52
C VAL A 100 12.95 3.31 6.10
N MET A 101 14.19 3.79 6.28
CA MET A 101 15.25 3.00 6.90
C MET A 101 14.89 2.54 8.32
N ARG A 102 14.13 3.35 9.07
CA ARG A 102 13.64 2.98 10.41
C ARG A 102 12.66 1.79 10.32
N LEU A 103 11.77 1.76 9.32
CA LEU A 103 10.89 0.61 9.10
C LEU A 103 11.66 -0.64 8.65
N ILE A 104 12.66 -0.50 7.78
CA ILE A 104 13.52 -1.63 7.38
C ILE A 104 14.21 -2.24 8.62
N ALA A 105 14.70 -1.41 9.54
CA ALA A 105 15.34 -1.87 10.77
C ALA A 105 14.38 -2.68 11.69
N LEU A 106 13.06 -2.48 11.57
CA LEU A 106 12.04 -3.26 12.28
C LEU A 106 11.69 -4.60 11.61
N GLY A 107 12.25 -4.89 10.43
CA GLY A 107 11.97 -6.12 9.69
C GLY A 107 10.90 -5.99 8.61
N VAL A 108 10.42 -4.79 8.30
CA VAL A 108 9.50 -4.50 7.20
C VAL A 108 10.20 -4.74 5.87
N VAL A 109 9.50 -5.35 4.89
CA VAL A 109 10.08 -5.70 3.59
C VAL A 109 9.54 -4.87 2.42
N GLY A 110 8.59 -3.98 2.67
CA GLY A 110 8.05 -3.08 1.65
C GLY A 110 7.12 -2.04 2.23
N ILE A 111 6.80 -1.05 1.43
CA ILE A 111 5.86 0.03 1.75
C ILE A 111 4.91 0.30 0.61
N ASN A 112 3.71 0.84 0.89
CA ASN A 112 3.02 1.73 -0.04
C ASN A 112 3.55 3.14 0.23
N PHE A 113 3.83 3.89 -0.84
CA PHE A 113 4.38 5.23 -0.78
C PHE A 113 3.65 6.12 -1.78
N GLU A 114 2.84 7.04 -1.28
CA GLU A 114 1.93 7.84 -2.08
C GLU A 114 2.51 9.19 -2.52
N ASP A 115 1.92 9.73 -3.58
CA ASP A 115 2.26 11.04 -4.11
C ASP A 115 1.35 12.18 -3.59
N GLN A 116 0.43 11.89 -2.68
CA GLN A 116 -0.35 12.92 -2.00
C GLN A 116 0.54 13.81 -1.14
N ILE A 117 0.32 15.14 -1.19
CA ILE A 117 0.95 16.10 -0.30
C ILE A 117 0.05 16.24 0.93
N VAL A 118 0.48 15.67 2.05
CA VAL A 118 -0.28 15.71 3.30
C VAL A 118 -0.51 17.17 3.73
N ASP A 119 -1.68 17.44 4.31
CA ASP A 119 -2.14 18.78 4.74
C ASP A 119 -2.37 19.83 3.63
N LYS A 120 -2.30 19.42 2.35
CA LYS A 120 -2.59 20.30 1.20
C LYS A 120 -3.82 19.86 0.39
N GLY A 121 -4.80 19.25 1.06
CA GLY A 121 -6.02 18.76 0.42
C GLY A 121 -5.73 17.69 -0.63
N ASP A 122 -6.30 17.84 -1.83
CA ASP A 122 -6.15 16.89 -2.93
C ASP A 122 -4.86 17.08 -3.77
N ALA A 123 -3.91 17.89 -3.28
CA ALA A 123 -2.67 18.15 -4.01
C ALA A 123 -1.76 16.92 -4.01
N ILE A 124 -1.19 16.62 -5.17
CA ILE A 124 -0.19 15.57 -5.36
C ILE A 124 1.14 16.18 -5.83
N TYR A 125 2.24 15.53 -5.49
CA TYR A 125 3.57 15.95 -5.95
C TYR A 125 3.67 15.96 -7.48
N ALA A 126 4.42 16.92 -8.03
CA ALA A 126 4.85 16.83 -9.41
C ALA A 126 5.63 15.53 -9.64
N ILE A 127 5.57 15.00 -10.85
CA ILE A 127 6.21 13.72 -11.20
C ILE A 127 7.70 13.72 -10.82
N ALA A 128 8.41 14.80 -11.14
CA ALA A 128 9.84 14.92 -10.86
C ALA A 128 10.16 14.91 -9.35
N ASP A 129 9.32 15.54 -8.53
CA ASP A 129 9.50 15.59 -7.09
C ASP A 129 9.28 14.20 -6.47
N GLN A 130 8.21 13.50 -6.88
CA GLN A 130 7.98 12.13 -6.40
C GLN A 130 9.03 11.15 -6.90
N GLN A 131 9.55 11.32 -8.12
CA GLN A 131 10.70 10.54 -8.60
C GLN A 131 11.93 10.74 -7.72
N ALA A 132 12.26 11.98 -7.35
CA ALA A 132 13.39 12.26 -6.45
C ALA A 132 13.22 11.56 -5.10
N ARG A 133 12.01 11.58 -4.52
CA ARG A 133 11.67 10.91 -3.26
C ARG A 133 11.80 9.38 -3.37
N ILE A 134 11.25 8.77 -4.43
CA ILE A 134 11.38 7.33 -4.70
C ILE A 134 12.85 6.94 -4.88
N SER A 135 13.63 7.73 -5.64
CA SER A 135 15.05 7.45 -5.90
C SER A 135 15.87 7.50 -4.62
N ALA A 136 15.62 8.45 -3.72
CA ALA A 136 16.30 8.56 -2.44
C ALA A 136 16.00 7.32 -1.56
N ILE A 137 14.71 6.92 -1.45
CA ILE A 137 14.30 5.71 -0.72
C ILE A 137 14.97 4.47 -1.33
N ARG A 138 14.96 4.32 -2.65
CA ARG A 138 15.56 3.18 -3.34
C ARG A 138 17.06 3.11 -3.09
N SER A 139 17.77 4.25 -3.20
CA SER A 139 19.20 4.33 -2.95
C SER A 139 19.56 3.90 -1.53
N ALA A 140 18.84 4.40 -0.53
CA ALA A 140 19.05 4.04 0.86
C ALA A 140 18.74 2.55 1.12
N ALA A 141 17.61 2.04 0.61
CA ALA A 141 17.22 0.65 0.78
C ALA A 141 18.21 -0.32 0.12
N ASN A 142 18.75 0.00 -1.04
CA ASN A 142 19.72 -0.86 -1.75
C ASN A 142 20.98 -1.15 -0.93
N ALA A 143 21.36 -0.27 -0.01
CA ALA A 143 22.52 -0.46 0.83
C ALA A 143 22.35 -1.57 1.89
N VAL A 144 21.09 -1.91 2.26
CA VAL A 144 20.82 -2.85 3.37
C VAL A 144 19.84 -3.96 2.99
N LEU A 145 18.90 -3.69 2.10
CA LEU A 145 17.86 -4.61 1.65
C LEU A 145 17.48 -4.34 0.19
N PRO A 146 18.30 -4.77 -0.79
CA PRO A 146 18.06 -4.46 -2.22
C PRO A 146 16.69 -4.86 -2.74
N GLU A 147 16.10 -5.93 -2.20
CA GLU A 147 14.78 -6.43 -2.56
C GLU A 147 13.62 -5.71 -1.85
N PHE A 148 13.89 -4.63 -1.12
CA PHE A 148 12.85 -3.84 -0.47
C PHE A 148 11.81 -3.35 -1.48
N PHE A 149 10.52 -3.61 -1.23
CA PHE A 149 9.45 -3.40 -2.20
C PHE A 149 8.81 -2.01 -2.00
N ILE A 150 9.08 -1.09 -2.92
CA ILE A 150 8.44 0.23 -2.98
C ILE A 150 7.22 0.14 -3.89
N ASN A 151 6.02 0.06 -3.32
CA ASN A 151 4.76 0.11 -4.04
C ASN A 151 4.36 1.58 -4.20
N ALA A 152 4.83 2.24 -5.26
CA ALA A 152 4.54 3.65 -5.50
C ALA A 152 3.05 3.82 -5.80
N ARG A 153 2.37 4.66 -5.01
CA ARG A 153 0.94 4.93 -5.10
C ARG A 153 0.71 6.31 -5.71
N THR A 154 -0.28 6.40 -6.61
CA THR A 154 -0.82 7.68 -7.03
C THR A 154 -2.26 7.85 -6.59
N ASP A 155 -2.58 9.00 -6.01
CA ASP A 155 -3.91 9.29 -5.48
C ASP A 155 -4.82 10.02 -6.48
N LEU A 156 -4.40 10.15 -7.74
CA LEU A 156 -5.17 10.77 -8.81
C LEU A 156 -6.64 10.33 -8.84
N PHE A 157 -6.90 9.03 -8.68
CA PHE A 157 -8.25 8.48 -8.79
C PHE A 157 -9.04 8.52 -7.48
N LEU A 158 -8.40 8.80 -6.34
CA LEU A 158 -9.08 8.99 -5.07
C LEU A 158 -9.67 10.40 -4.93
N HIS A 159 -9.02 11.38 -5.57
CA HIS A 159 -9.42 12.79 -5.51
C HIS A 159 -10.38 13.20 -6.63
N ALA A 160 -10.60 12.32 -7.62
CA ALA A 160 -11.46 12.58 -8.77
C ALA A 160 -12.72 11.71 -8.76
N GLY A 161 -13.81 12.25 -9.30
CA GLY A 161 -15.01 11.45 -9.58
C GLY A 161 -14.74 10.42 -10.68
N ALA A 162 -15.45 9.28 -10.62
CA ALA A 162 -15.25 8.18 -11.57
C ALA A 162 -15.39 8.58 -13.04
N GLU A 163 -16.23 9.59 -13.33
CA GLU A 163 -16.44 10.16 -14.66
C GLU A 163 -15.22 10.90 -15.22
N GLN A 164 -14.29 11.31 -14.36
CA GLN A 164 -13.07 12.03 -14.72
C GLN A 164 -11.88 11.07 -14.96
N HIS A 165 -11.97 9.81 -14.49
CA HIS A 165 -10.86 8.85 -14.52
C HIS A 165 -10.31 8.58 -15.91
N ALA A 166 -11.17 8.59 -16.95
CA ALA A 166 -10.73 8.42 -18.33
C ALA A 166 -9.77 9.54 -18.80
N GLY A 167 -9.97 10.76 -18.30
CA GLY A 167 -9.09 11.91 -18.58
C GLY A 167 -7.77 11.89 -17.79
N LEU A 168 -7.70 11.12 -16.70
CA LEU A 168 -6.53 11.07 -15.80
C LEU A 168 -5.62 9.86 -16.08
N VAL A 169 -6.08 8.87 -16.84
CA VAL A 169 -5.34 7.62 -17.04
C VAL A 169 -3.99 7.82 -17.74
N ASP A 170 -3.89 8.78 -18.65
CA ASP A 170 -2.62 9.10 -19.33
C ASP A 170 -1.59 9.63 -18.35
N GLU A 171 -1.98 10.54 -17.46
CA GLU A 171 -1.12 11.04 -16.40
C GLU A 171 -0.73 9.92 -15.43
N ALA A 172 -1.66 9.05 -15.02
CA ALA A 172 -1.35 7.92 -14.17
C ALA A 172 -0.30 6.98 -14.81
N ILE A 173 -0.38 6.73 -16.11
CA ILE A 173 0.59 5.93 -16.86
C ILE A 173 1.96 6.63 -16.92
N GLU A 174 1.98 7.95 -17.15
CA GLU A 174 3.20 8.74 -17.12
C GLU A 174 3.87 8.67 -15.74
N ARG A 175 3.11 8.85 -14.65
CA ARG A 175 3.58 8.66 -13.27
C ARG A 175 4.14 7.25 -13.06
N GLY A 176 3.41 6.21 -13.46
CA GLY A 176 3.86 4.83 -13.31
C GLY A 176 5.18 4.55 -14.02
N LYS A 177 5.38 5.08 -15.24
CA LYS A 177 6.64 4.96 -15.99
C LYS A 177 7.78 5.73 -15.28
N ALA A 178 7.50 6.94 -14.82
CA ALA A 178 8.45 7.77 -14.11
C ALA A 178 8.88 7.13 -12.78
N TYR A 179 7.93 6.58 -12.03
CA TYR A 179 8.20 5.90 -10.75
C TYR A 179 8.98 4.60 -10.96
N ALA A 180 8.72 3.87 -12.05
CA ALA A 180 9.53 2.72 -12.45
C ALA A 180 10.99 3.13 -12.69
N ALA A 181 11.23 4.20 -13.44
CA ALA A 181 12.57 4.73 -13.71
C ALA A 181 13.29 5.20 -12.44
N ALA A 182 12.53 5.65 -11.42
CA ALA A 182 13.05 6.05 -10.11
C ALA A 182 13.33 4.86 -9.16
N GLY A 183 13.00 3.62 -9.56
CA GLY A 183 13.27 2.41 -8.78
C GLY A 183 12.11 1.92 -7.92
N ALA A 184 10.87 2.32 -8.21
CA ALA A 184 9.68 1.67 -7.64
C ALA A 184 9.64 0.19 -8.04
N SER A 185 9.06 -0.65 -7.18
CA SER A 185 8.91 -2.10 -7.40
C SER A 185 7.50 -2.50 -7.85
N GLY A 186 6.50 -1.65 -7.58
CA GLY A 186 5.11 -1.81 -7.94
C GLY A 186 4.44 -0.46 -8.13
N PHE A 187 3.27 -0.45 -8.75
CA PHE A 187 2.46 0.74 -8.98
C PHE A 187 1.05 0.55 -8.46
N PHE A 188 0.61 1.40 -7.55
CA PHE A 188 -0.69 1.30 -6.90
C PHE A 188 -1.62 2.42 -7.32
N VAL A 189 -2.81 2.06 -7.82
CA VAL A 189 -3.84 2.97 -8.34
C VAL A 189 -5.16 2.81 -7.56
N PRO A 190 -5.20 3.20 -6.26
CA PRO A 190 -6.45 3.14 -5.49
C PRO A 190 -7.48 4.10 -6.11
N GLY A 191 -8.77 3.78 -5.96
CA GLY A 191 -9.85 4.57 -6.55
C GLY A 191 -10.22 4.17 -7.98
N LEU A 192 -9.32 3.58 -8.75
CA LEU A 192 -9.61 3.16 -10.12
C LEU A 192 -10.44 1.87 -10.14
N ALA A 193 -11.67 1.95 -10.69
CA ALA A 193 -12.60 0.83 -10.79
C ALA A 193 -12.88 0.41 -12.25
N ASP A 194 -12.73 1.30 -13.22
CA ASP A 194 -13.03 1.00 -14.62
C ASP A 194 -12.12 -0.10 -15.17
N ARG A 195 -12.76 -1.14 -15.70
CA ARG A 195 -12.09 -2.33 -16.23
C ARG A 195 -11.12 -2.02 -17.37
N ALA A 196 -11.54 -1.17 -18.31
CA ALA A 196 -10.73 -0.87 -19.48
C ALA A 196 -9.50 -0.04 -19.10
N LEU A 197 -9.67 0.90 -18.16
CA LEU A 197 -8.60 1.74 -17.66
C LEU A 197 -7.60 0.93 -16.81
N ILE A 198 -8.07 0.04 -15.91
CA ILE A 198 -7.19 -0.89 -15.18
C ILE A 198 -6.36 -1.72 -16.16
N GLY A 199 -7.01 -2.33 -17.16
CA GLY A 199 -6.30 -3.11 -18.17
C GLY A 199 -5.30 -2.29 -18.98
N ARG A 200 -5.60 -1.01 -19.21
CA ARG A 200 -4.68 -0.09 -19.90
C ARG A 200 -3.45 0.21 -19.04
N VAL A 201 -3.62 0.54 -17.75
CA VAL A 201 -2.51 0.75 -16.81
C VAL A 201 -1.62 -0.49 -16.73
N CYS A 202 -2.21 -1.69 -16.60
CA CYS A 202 -1.46 -2.95 -16.54
C CYS A 202 -0.63 -3.23 -17.80
N ARG A 203 -1.07 -2.80 -18.98
CA ARG A 203 -0.33 -3.01 -20.24
C ARG A 203 0.76 -1.97 -20.49
N GLU A 204 0.56 -0.73 -20.04
CA GLU A 204 1.43 0.40 -20.40
C GLU A 204 2.46 0.74 -19.32
N VAL A 205 2.26 0.27 -18.08
CA VAL A 205 3.21 0.41 -16.97
C VAL A 205 3.94 -0.92 -16.76
N ALA A 206 5.27 -0.89 -16.81
CA ALA A 206 6.09 -2.10 -16.69
C ALA A 206 6.17 -2.66 -15.25
N LEU A 207 5.63 -1.96 -14.26
CA LEU A 207 5.59 -2.42 -12.87
C LEU A 207 4.40 -3.34 -12.61
N PRO A 208 4.50 -4.28 -11.64
CA PRO A 208 3.36 -4.97 -11.08
C PRO A 208 2.30 -3.98 -10.57
N VAL A 209 1.08 -4.06 -11.12
CA VAL A 209 0.00 -3.11 -10.77
C VAL A 209 -0.80 -3.63 -9.60
N ASN A 210 -1.01 -2.77 -8.60
CA ASN A 210 -1.89 -3.00 -7.45
C ASN A 210 -3.21 -2.22 -7.63
N VAL A 211 -4.33 -2.88 -7.35
CA VAL A 211 -5.68 -2.30 -7.31
C VAL A 211 -6.25 -2.45 -5.91
N MET A 212 -7.05 -1.49 -5.44
CA MET A 212 -7.76 -1.58 -4.17
C MET A 212 -9.20 -2.03 -4.38
N MET A 213 -9.67 -2.97 -3.56
CA MET A 213 -11.06 -3.45 -3.60
C MET A 213 -12.01 -2.50 -2.88
N PHE A 214 -13.03 -2.04 -3.59
CA PHE A 214 -14.20 -1.31 -3.08
C PHE A 214 -15.40 -1.57 -4.01
N SER A 215 -16.55 -0.97 -3.72
CA SER A 215 -17.74 -1.14 -4.55
C SER A 215 -17.50 -0.63 -5.98
N GLY A 216 -17.80 -1.45 -6.98
CA GLY A 216 -17.61 -1.13 -8.40
C GLY A 216 -16.33 -1.66 -9.02
N VAL A 217 -15.34 -2.07 -8.23
CA VAL A 217 -14.12 -2.72 -8.75
C VAL A 217 -14.46 -4.14 -9.24
N PRO A 218 -13.93 -4.58 -10.41
CA PRO A 218 -14.14 -5.93 -10.92
C PRO A 218 -13.71 -7.02 -9.92
N ALA A 219 -14.36 -8.18 -10.00
CA ALA A 219 -13.98 -9.32 -9.17
C ALA A 219 -12.52 -9.76 -9.41
N VAL A 220 -11.89 -10.36 -8.39
CA VAL A 220 -10.49 -10.82 -8.48
C VAL A 220 -10.23 -11.69 -9.70
N ALA A 221 -11.17 -12.58 -10.07
CA ALA A 221 -11.05 -13.42 -11.26
C ALA A 221 -10.93 -12.60 -12.56
N GLU A 222 -11.61 -11.49 -12.64
CA GLU A 222 -11.55 -10.58 -13.78
C GLU A 222 -10.26 -9.73 -13.74
N LEU A 223 -9.88 -9.20 -12.56
CA LEU A 223 -8.62 -8.48 -12.37
C LEU A 223 -7.40 -9.31 -12.81
N LYS A 224 -7.43 -10.63 -12.60
CA LYS A 224 -6.42 -11.57 -13.12
C LYS A 224 -6.28 -11.46 -14.64
N THR A 225 -7.39 -11.45 -15.37
CA THR A 225 -7.36 -11.38 -16.84
C THR A 225 -6.87 -10.05 -17.38
N LEU A 226 -6.91 -8.99 -16.56
CA LEU A 226 -6.42 -7.65 -16.89
C LEU A 226 -4.91 -7.48 -16.63
N GLY A 227 -4.27 -8.47 -15.98
CA GLY A 227 -2.84 -8.40 -15.66
C GLY A 227 -2.53 -7.77 -14.31
N VAL A 228 -3.52 -7.60 -13.43
CA VAL A 228 -3.29 -7.11 -12.05
C VAL A 228 -2.38 -8.08 -11.30
N ALA A 229 -1.40 -7.56 -10.57
CA ALA A 229 -0.40 -8.32 -9.82
C ALA A 229 -0.59 -8.29 -8.29
N ARG A 230 -1.36 -7.34 -7.78
CA ARG A 230 -1.73 -7.24 -6.37
C ARG A 230 -3.14 -6.68 -6.22
N VAL A 231 -3.87 -7.22 -5.25
CA VAL A 231 -5.19 -6.72 -4.85
C VAL A 231 -5.16 -6.44 -3.35
N SER A 232 -5.33 -5.18 -2.98
CA SER A 232 -5.43 -4.74 -1.58
C SER A 232 -6.88 -4.44 -1.21
N HIS A 233 -7.24 -4.66 0.06
CA HIS A 233 -8.61 -4.43 0.56
C HIS A 233 -8.77 -3.10 1.31
N GLY A 234 -7.68 -2.34 1.51
CA GLY A 234 -7.71 -1.04 2.18
C GLY A 234 -8.40 -1.08 3.56
N PRO A 235 -9.26 -0.10 3.88
CA PRO A 235 -9.96 -0.05 5.16
C PRO A 235 -11.12 -1.05 5.29
N GLY A 236 -11.46 -1.78 4.23
CA GLY A 236 -12.61 -2.71 4.20
C GLY A 236 -12.61 -3.76 5.32
N PRO A 237 -11.50 -4.47 5.58
CA PRO A 237 -11.41 -5.45 6.65
C PRO A 237 -11.71 -4.87 8.05
N PHE A 238 -11.09 -3.75 8.39
CA PHE A 238 -11.33 -3.06 9.65
C PHE A 238 -12.79 -2.63 9.80
N ARG A 239 -13.35 -1.96 8.78
CA ARG A 239 -14.75 -1.50 8.81
C ARG A 239 -15.72 -2.65 9.03
N LYS A 240 -15.51 -3.80 8.39
CA LYS A 240 -16.32 -5.01 8.57
C LYS A 240 -16.18 -5.56 9.99
N ALA A 241 -14.96 -5.65 10.53
CA ALA A 241 -14.73 -6.13 11.88
C ALA A 241 -15.40 -5.23 12.93
N MET A 242 -15.30 -3.91 12.79
CA MET A 242 -15.94 -2.95 13.70
C MET A 242 -17.47 -2.96 13.59
N ALA A 243 -18.02 -3.13 12.39
CA ALA A 243 -19.47 -3.28 12.20
C ALA A 243 -20.00 -4.56 12.89
N GLU A 244 -19.28 -5.67 12.77
CA GLU A 244 -19.66 -6.93 13.43
C GLU A 244 -19.54 -6.83 14.95
N LEU A 245 -18.46 -6.24 15.47
CA LEU A 245 -18.31 -5.96 16.90
C LEU A 245 -19.48 -5.11 17.42
N THR A 246 -19.84 -4.06 16.69
CA THR A 246 -20.99 -3.20 17.07
C THR A 246 -22.30 -3.99 17.09
N ARG A 247 -22.53 -4.86 16.11
CA ARG A 247 -23.73 -5.70 16.03
C ARG A 247 -23.82 -6.62 17.27
N GLN A 248 -22.74 -7.35 17.57
CA GLN A 248 -22.69 -8.26 18.71
C GLN A 248 -22.84 -7.54 20.05
N ALA A 249 -22.17 -6.37 20.21
CA ALA A 249 -22.29 -5.58 21.43
C ALA A 249 -23.74 -5.09 21.66
N LYS A 250 -24.44 -4.66 20.60
CA LYS A 250 -25.86 -4.30 20.71
C LYS A 250 -26.73 -5.47 21.19
N GLU A 251 -26.48 -6.68 20.72
CA GLU A 251 -27.20 -7.88 21.14
C GLU A 251 -26.91 -8.24 22.62
N ALA A 252 -25.69 -7.97 23.09
CA ALA A 252 -25.30 -8.23 24.47
C ALA A 252 -25.86 -7.23 25.49
N PHE A 253 -26.26 -6.03 25.04
CA PHE A 253 -26.81 -4.97 25.91
C PHE A 253 -28.35 -4.95 25.94
N VAL A 254 -29.03 -5.87 25.29
CA VAL A 254 -30.49 -6.10 25.32
C VAL A 254 -30.81 -7.25 26.27
#